data_0d7a1ce1b64caedc001ee02685910d04
#
_entry.id   0d7a1ce1b64caedc001ee02685910d04
#
_cell.length_a   1.000
_cell.length_b   1.000
_cell.length_c   1.000
_cell.angle_alpha   90.00
_cell.angle_beta   90.00
_cell.angle_gamma   90.00
#
_symmetry.space_group_name_H-M   'P 1'
#
loop_
_entity.id
_entity.type
_entity.pdbx_description
1 polymer ?
#
loop_
_entity_poly.entity_id
_entity_poly.type
_entity_poly.pdbx_seq_one_letter_code
_entity_poly.pdbx_strand_id
1 'polypeptide(L)'
;GQLAKAQGCRTVGIAGGAQKCQFLLDEMGFDAAVDYRAGDLAGRLKSACPDGIDIYFENVGGDVAKAVAPLLNKGARVPICGYVSAYNSKDLNTAETPMDIFGALSEPPEFRYFQVREWHDQYHQITGLLTEKVLTGEIKYTETIAQGLDSAEAAFIGLLGGANLGKQLVKVADY
;
A
#
# COMPACT_ATOMS: atom_id res chain seq x y z
N GLY A 1 -2.64 -5.44 -4.59
CA GLY A 1 -2.65 -6.79 -4.03
C GLY A 1 -3.58 -7.72 -4.80
N GLN A 2 -4.88 -7.41 -4.93
CA GLN A 2 -5.84 -8.27 -5.64
C GLN A 2 -5.45 -8.48 -7.11
N LEU A 3 -4.96 -7.45 -7.80
CA LEU A 3 -4.45 -7.60 -9.18
C LEU A 3 -3.26 -8.56 -9.25
N ALA A 4 -2.32 -8.48 -8.31
CA ALA A 4 -1.21 -9.41 -8.23
C ALA A 4 -1.68 -10.84 -7.95
N LYS A 5 -2.65 -11.00 -7.05
CA LYS A 5 -3.29 -12.28 -6.76
C LYS A 5 -3.94 -12.90 -8.01
N ALA A 6 -4.68 -12.10 -8.78
CA ALA A 6 -5.30 -12.53 -10.04
C ALA A 6 -4.27 -12.97 -11.10
N GLN A 7 -3.03 -12.51 -11.00
CA GLN A 7 -1.90 -12.95 -11.82
C GLN A 7 -1.14 -14.14 -11.23
N GLY A 8 -1.67 -14.78 -10.19
CA GLY A 8 -1.06 -15.96 -9.55
C GLY A 8 0.05 -15.66 -8.54
N CYS A 9 0.25 -14.39 -8.17
CA CYS A 9 1.22 -14.04 -7.14
C CYS A 9 0.70 -14.47 -5.75
N ARG A 10 1.63 -14.89 -4.88
CA ARG A 10 1.37 -14.93 -3.45
C ARG A 10 1.44 -13.50 -2.91
N THR A 11 0.39 -13.07 -2.22
CA THR A 11 0.23 -11.68 -1.77
C THR A 11 0.28 -11.57 -0.26
N VAL A 12 1.12 -10.65 0.23
CA VAL A 12 1.26 -10.33 1.65
C VAL A 12 0.91 -8.85 1.84
N GLY A 13 -0.05 -8.57 2.71
CA GLY A 13 -0.43 -7.20 3.02
C GLY A 13 0.21 -6.72 4.32
N ILE A 14 0.60 -5.44 4.36
CA ILE A 14 1.10 -4.76 5.57
C ILE A 14 0.07 -3.71 5.95
N ALA A 15 -0.51 -3.82 7.14
CA ALA A 15 -1.56 -2.91 7.59
C ALA A 15 -1.42 -2.58 9.07
N GLY A 16 -2.11 -1.56 9.55
CA GLY A 16 -2.07 -1.15 10.96
C GLY A 16 -3.29 -1.63 11.74
N GLY A 17 -3.09 -2.58 12.62
CA GLY A 17 -4.10 -3.15 13.50
C GLY A 17 -4.69 -4.47 12.99
N ALA A 18 -5.09 -5.31 13.94
CA ALA A 18 -5.60 -6.67 13.68
C ALA A 18 -6.83 -6.66 12.76
N GLN A 19 -7.74 -5.70 12.92
CA GLN A 19 -8.94 -5.59 12.09
C GLN A 19 -8.62 -5.42 10.60
N LYS A 20 -7.64 -4.55 10.27
CA LYS A 20 -7.23 -4.35 8.87
C LYS A 20 -6.52 -5.57 8.31
N CYS A 21 -5.69 -6.24 9.11
CA CYS A 21 -5.06 -7.48 8.70
C CYS A 21 -6.10 -8.57 8.41
N GLN A 22 -7.08 -8.73 9.29
CA GLN A 22 -8.17 -9.68 9.09
C GLN A 22 -8.99 -9.37 7.82
N PHE A 23 -9.29 -8.09 7.60
CA PHE A 23 -9.98 -7.63 6.39
C PHE A 23 -9.19 -7.97 5.10
N LEU A 24 -7.86 -7.83 5.12
CA LEU A 24 -7.03 -8.22 3.97
C LEU A 24 -7.12 -9.73 3.68
N LEU A 25 -7.19 -10.56 4.72
CA LEU A 25 -7.31 -12.01 4.57
C LEU A 25 -8.70 -12.41 4.09
N ASP A 26 -9.74 -11.99 4.80
CA ASP A 26 -11.11 -12.51 4.62
C ASP A 26 -11.80 -11.89 3.38
N GLU A 27 -11.61 -10.59 3.17
CA GLU A 27 -12.34 -9.86 2.15
C GLU A 27 -11.52 -9.61 0.88
N MET A 28 -10.23 -9.29 1.04
CA MET A 28 -9.36 -8.95 -0.08
C MET A 28 -8.60 -10.14 -0.65
N GLY A 29 -8.67 -11.32 -0.02
CA GLY A 29 -8.10 -12.57 -0.50
C GLY A 29 -6.59 -12.65 -0.45
N PHE A 30 -5.92 -11.86 0.41
CA PHE A 30 -4.48 -11.95 0.60
C PHE A 30 -4.08 -13.27 1.26
N ASP A 31 -2.89 -13.79 0.94
CA ASP A 31 -2.38 -15.05 1.50
C ASP A 31 -1.84 -14.88 2.91
N ALA A 32 -1.36 -13.69 3.25
CA ALA A 32 -0.94 -13.32 4.59
C ALA A 32 -1.09 -11.82 4.83
N ALA A 33 -1.16 -11.44 6.11
CA ALA A 33 -1.19 -10.04 6.50
C ALA A 33 -0.31 -9.83 7.74
N VAL A 34 0.40 -8.68 7.78
CA VAL A 34 1.31 -8.32 8.86
C VAL A 34 0.86 -6.98 9.47
N ASP A 35 0.58 -7.01 10.76
CA ASP A 35 0.28 -5.80 11.52
C ASP A 35 1.59 -5.10 11.92
N TYR A 36 1.87 -3.96 11.31
CA TYR A 36 3.08 -3.19 11.61
C TYR A 36 3.06 -2.53 13.00
N ARG A 37 1.89 -2.46 13.65
CA ARG A 37 1.71 -1.90 15.00
C ARG A 37 1.91 -2.93 16.11
N ALA A 38 1.93 -4.21 15.81
CA ALA A 38 1.98 -5.29 16.80
C ALA A 38 3.39 -5.62 17.31
N GLY A 39 4.40 -4.79 16.97
CA GLY A 39 5.81 -5.01 17.31
C GLY A 39 6.46 -6.10 16.43
N ASP A 40 7.79 -6.22 16.52
CA ASP A 40 8.61 -7.16 15.74
C ASP A 40 8.20 -7.27 14.25
N LEU A 41 8.09 -6.12 13.59
CA LEU A 41 7.70 -6.06 12.19
C LEU A 41 8.63 -6.92 11.30
N ALA A 42 9.93 -6.88 11.54
CA ALA A 42 10.92 -7.60 10.75
C ALA A 42 10.74 -9.13 10.86
N GLY A 43 10.58 -9.66 12.08
CA GLY A 43 10.35 -11.10 12.31
C GLY A 43 9.02 -11.59 11.73
N ARG A 44 7.96 -10.78 11.87
CA ARG A 44 6.63 -11.06 11.29
C ARG A 44 6.67 -11.06 9.76
N LEU A 45 7.34 -10.11 9.13
CA LEU A 45 7.52 -10.07 7.68
C LEU A 45 8.34 -11.28 7.19
N LYS A 46 9.43 -11.61 7.87
CA LYS A 46 10.23 -12.79 7.53
C LYS A 46 9.40 -14.07 7.59
N SER A 47 8.54 -14.21 8.60
CA SER A 47 7.64 -15.36 8.73
C SER A 47 6.56 -15.39 7.65
N ALA A 48 6.03 -14.20 7.27
CA ALA A 48 5.02 -14.07 6.23
C ALA A 48 5.60 -14.23 4.81
N CYS A 49 6.90 -13.98 4.61
CA CYS A 49 7.61 -14.06 3.33
C CYS A 49 8.79 -15.04 3.43
N PRO A 50 8.56 -16.35 3.65
CA PRO A 50 9.64 -17.32 3.86
C PRO A 50 10.58 -17.44 2.65
N ASP A 51 10.08 -17.21 1.44
CA ASP A 51 10.83 -17.30 0.18
C ASP A 51 11.35 -15.93 -0.29
N GLY A 52 11.29 -14.90 0.57
CA GLY A 52 11.64 -13.54 0.24
C GLY A 52 10.55 -12.78 -0.52
N ILE A 53 10.91 -11.63 -1.09
CA ILE A 53 9.97 -10.72 -1.75
C ILE A 53 10.50 -10.37 -3.14
N ASP A 54 9.74 -10.69 -4.18
CA ASP A 54 10.09 -10.40 -5.57
C ASP A 54 9.53 -9.05 -6.03
N ILE A 55 8.41 -8.62 -5.46
CA ILE A 55 7.78 -7.33 -5.78
C ILE A 55 7.30 -6.67 -4.48
N TYR A 56 7.76 -5.46 -4.24
CA TYR A 56 7.26 -4.63 -3.15
C TYR A 56 6.67 -3.33 -3.68
N PHE A 57 5.37 -3.13 -3.52
CA PHE A 57 4.70 -1.87 -3.87
C PHE A 57 4.85 -0.89 -2.70
N GLU A 58 5.73 0.10 -2.89
CA GLU A 58 6.09 1.05 -1.86
C GLU A 58 5.16 2.26 -1.86
N ASN A 59 4.53 2.55 -0.71
CA ASN A 59 3.68 3.71 -0.50
C ASN A 59 3.83 4.33 0.91
N VAL A 60 4.63 3.74 1.77
CA VAL A 60 4.74 4.10 3.19
C VAL A 60 6.09 4.68 3.55
N GLY A 61 7.18 4.03 3.16
CA GLY A 61 8.54 4.41 3.53
C GLY A 61 8.90 4.04 4.98
N GLY A 62 9.94 4.68 5.50
CA GLY A 62 10.36 4.60 6.91
C GLY A 62 10.59 3.17 7.40
N ASP A 63 10.11 2.85 8.60
CA ASP A 63 10.35 1.56 9.25
C ASP A 63 9.80 0.37 8.47
N VAL A 64 8.72 0.56 7.70
CA VAL A 64 8.16 -0.50 6.85
C VAL A 64 9.12 -0.82 5.71
N ALA A 65 9.62 0.18 5.00
CA ALA A 65 10.61 0.00 3.94
C ALA A 65 11.90 -0.66 4.47
N LYS A 66 12.39 -0.22 5.64
CA LYS A 66 13.56 -0.81 6.32
C LYS A 66 13.37 -2.28 6.68
N ALA A 67 12.17 -2.66 7.12
CA ALA A 67 11.87 -4.03 7.46
C ALA A 67 11.71 -4.94 6.23
N VAL A 68 11.25 -4.38 5.11
CA VAL A 68 11.11 -5.08 3.82
C VAL A 68 12.46 -5.26 3.12
N ALA A 69 13.32 -4.25 3.16
CA ALA A 69 14.59 -4.20 2.41
C ALA A 69 15.45 -5.47 2.50
N PRO A 70 15.72 -6.05 3.70
CA PRO A 70 16.54 -7.26 3.82
C PRO A 70 15.85 -8.54 3.33
N LEU A 71 14.58 -8.49 2.98
CA LEU A 71 13.80 -9.64 2.50
C LEU A 71 13.65 -9.63 0.97
N LEU A 72 14.13 -8.59 0.30
CA LEU A 72 14.05 -8.49 -1.17
C LEU A 72 14.97 -9.52 -1.82
N ASN A 73 14.41 -10.28 -2.75
CA ASN A 73 15.15 -11.24 -3.55
C ASN A 73 16.04 -10.52 -4.57
N LYS A 74 17.07 -11.22 -5.05
CA LYS A 74 17.88 -10.74 -6.18
C LYS A 74 16.99 -10.52 -7.41
N GLY A 75 17.05 -9.33 -8.00
CA GLY A 75 16.19 -8.93 -9.11
C GLY A 75 14.77 -8.53 -8.70
N ALA A 76 14.52 -8.32 -7.41
CA ALA A 76 13.25 -7.78 -6.95
C ALA A 76 12.95 -6.41 -7.56
N ARG A 77 11.67 -6.10 -7.69
CA ARG A 77 11.17 -4.84 -8.25
C ARG A 77 10.37 -4.06 -7.21
N VAL A 78 10.70 -2.77 -7.09
CA VAL A 78 10.07 -1.87 -6.12
C VAL A 78 9.49 -0.65 -6.84
N PRO A 79 8.24 -0.71 -7.35
CA PRO A 79 7.54 0.49 -7.78
C PRO A 79 7.22 1.37 -6.56
N ILE A 80 7.74 2.60 -6.57
CA ILE A 80 7.55 3.58 -5.49
C ILE A 80 6.44 4.55 -5.88
N CYS A 81 5.27 4.39 -5.26
CA CYS A 81 4.12 5.28 -5.43
C CYS A 81 4.22 6.52 -4.53
N GLY A 82 4.75 6.34 -3.33
CA GLY A 82 4.89 7.39 -2.33
C GLY A 82 5.61 6.90 -1.07
N TYR A 83 5.67 7.77 -0.07
CA TYR A 83 6.24 7.46 1.24
C TYR A 83 5.57 8.31 2.32
N VAL A 84 4.30 8.00 2.57
CA VAL A 84 3.39 8.77 3.44
C VAL A 84 3.93 8.98 4.87
N SER A 85 4.81 8.10 5.36
CA SER A 85 5.45 8.24 6.67
C SER A 85 6.29 9.53 6.81
N ALA A 86 6.81 10.05 5.68
CA ALA A 86 7.61 11.26 5.68
C ALA A 86 6.78 12.55 5.59
N TYR A 87 5.49 12.49 5.28
CA TYR A 87 4.67 13.71 5.04
C TYR A 87 4.54 14.61 6.27
N ASN A 88 4.68 14.07 7.47
CA ASN A 88 4.70 14.83 8.72
C ASN A 88 6.13 15.16 9.22
N SER A 89 7.16 14.90 8.41
CA SER A 89 8.52 15.29 8.74
C SER A 89 8.65 16.81 8.80
N LYS A 90 9.45 17.30 9.75
CA LYS A 90 9.72 18.74 9.88
C LYS A 90 10.46 19.32 8.67
N ASP A 91 11.24 18.48 8.00
CA ASP A 91 11.97 18.82 6.78
C ASP A 91 11.98 17.63 5.83
N LEU A 92 11.22 17.74 4.74
CA LEU A 92 11.14 16.71 3.71
C LEU A 92 12.46 16.51 2.95
N ASN A 93 13.34 17.53 2.92
CA ASN A 93 14.62 17.43 2.21
C ASN A 93 15.65 16.57 2.98
N THR A 94 15.45 16.41 4.28
CA THR A 94 16.32 15.59 5.15
C THR A 94 15.67 14.26 5.53
N ALA A 95 14.41 14.04 5.17
CA ALA A 95 13.73 12.77 5.42
C ALA A 95 14.32 11.66 4.55
N GLU A 96 14.71 10.55 5.17
CA GLU A 96 15.17 9.36 4.45
C GLU A 96 14.05 8.83 3.52
N THR A 97 14.38 8.72 2.26
CA THR A 97 13.44 8.26 1.24
C THR A 97 13.56 6.74 1.00
N PRO A 98 12.54 6.08 0.42
CA PRO A 98 12.68 4.70 -0.03
C PRO A 98 13.85 4.48 -1.00
N MET A 99 14.17 5.48 -1.85
CA MET A 99 15.31 5.41 -2.76
C MET A 99 16.63 5.33 -2.00
N ASP A 100 16.76 6.06 -0.88
CA ASP A 100 17.95 5.99 -0.03
C ASP A 100 18.07 4.61 0.63
N ILE A 101 16.95 4.08 1.15
CA ILE A 101 16.91 2.78 1.83
C ILE A 101 17.28 1.64 0.84
N PHE A 102 16.62 1.59 -0.31
CA PHE A 102 16.86 0.50 -1.27
C PHE A 102 18.19 0.67 -2.03
N GLY A 103 18.61 1.91 -2.30
CA GLY A 103 19.88 2.21 -2.96
C GLY A 103 21.11 1.91 -2.09
N ALA A 104 20.96 1.86 -0.78
CA ALA A 104 22.05 1.52 0.15
C ALA A 104 22.28 0.00 0.30
N LEU A 105 21.43 -0.84 -0.27
CA LEU A 105 21.61 -2.30 -0.21
C LEU A 105 22.83 -2.72 -1.04
N SER A 106 23.50 -3.78 -0.63
CA SER A 106 24.66 -4.35 -1.37
C SER A 106 24.27 -4.88 -2.76
N GLU A 107 23.06 -5.37 -2.90
CA GLU A 107 22.41 -5.74 -4.17
C GLU A 107 21.07 -4.99 -4.25
N PRO A 108 21.05 -3.74 -4.77
CA PRO A 108 19.82 -2.96 -4.87
C PRO A 108 18.80 -3.64 -5.79
N PRO A 109 17.50 -3.61 -5.42
CA PRO A 109 16.44 -4.04 -6.32
C PRO A 109 16.32 -3.06 -7.51
N GLU A 110 15.57 -3.45 -8.52
CA GLU A 110 15.10 -2.48 -9.52
C GLU A 110 14.01 -1.61 -8.86
N PHE A 111 14.30 -0.35 -8.57
CA PHE A 111 13.32 0.56 -7.98
C PHE A 111 13.11 1.81 -8.82
N ARG A 112 11.88 2.29 -8.86
CA ARG A 112 11.49 3.46 -9.62
C ARG A 112 10.34 4.19 -8.95
N TYR A 113 10.51 5.49 -8.72
CA TYR A 113 9.39 6.38 -8.41
C TYR A 113 8.57 6.61 -9.69
N PHE A 114 7.24 6.55 -9.56
CA PHE A 114 6.34 6.75 -10.69
C PHE A 114 5.17 7.67 -10.30
N GLN A 115 4.57 8.28 -11.31
CA GLN A 115 3.35 9.06 -11.17
C GLN A 115 2.28 8.53 -12.13
N VAL A 116 1.04 8.41 -11.67
CA VAL A 116 -0.07 7.86 -12.47
C VAL A 116 -0.27 8.58 -13.80
N ARG A 117 0.08 9.87 -13.88
CA ARG A 117 0.02 10.67 -15.11
C ARG A 117 0.92 10.17 -16.24
N GLU A 118 1.92 9.37 -15.95
CA GLU A 118 2.79 8.75 -16.97
C GLU A 118 2.03 7.80 -17.89
N TRP A 119 0.87 7.32 -17.44
CA TRP A 119 -0.03 6.44 -18.21
C TRP A 119 -1.33 7.11 -18.60
N HIS A 120 -1.34 8.43 -18.73
CA HIS A 120 -2.55 9.19 -19.07
C HIS A 120 -3.19 8.70 -20.38
N ASP A 121 -2.39 8.38 -21.38
CA ASP A 121 -2.87 7.88 -22.67
C ASP A 121 -3.55 6.50 -22.57
N GLN A 122 -3.24 5.73 -21.53
CA GLN A 122 -3.82 4.41 -21.27
C GLN A 122 -4.97 4.46 -20.25
N TYR A 123 -5.34 5.66 -19.77
CA TYR A 123 -6.28 5.82 -18.67
C TYR A 123 -7.61 5.12 -18.93
N HIS A 124 -8.22 5.32 -20.10
CA HIS A 124 -9.50 4.70 -20.46
C HIS A 124 -9.42 3.18 -20.58
N GLN A 125 -8.34 2.66 -21.11
CA GLN A 125 -8.11 1.23 -21.22
C GLN A 125 -7.98 0.59 -19.83
N ILE A 126 -7.14 1.17 -18.98
CA ILE A 126 -6.86 0.65 -17.62
C ILE A 126 -8.10 0.74 -16.75
N THR A 127 -8.83 1.86 -16.79
CA THR A 127 -10.06 2.02 -16.02
C THR A 127 -11.16 1.08 -16.51
N GLY A 128 -11.26 0.83 -17.81
CA GLY A 128 -12.18 -0.17 -18.38
C GLY A 128 -11.93 -1.57 -17.83
N LEU A 129 -10.67 -2.01 -17.85
CA LEU A 129 -10.26 -3.31 -17.28
C LEU A 129 -10.55 -3.42 -15.78
N LEU A 130 -10.28 -2.35 -15.02
CA LEU A 130 -10.58 -2.32 -13.58
C LEU A 130 -12.09 -2.37 -13.32
N THR A 131 -12.87 -1.63 -14.10
CA THR A 131 -14.33 -1.62 -14.00
C THR A 131 -14.90 -3.00 -14.23
N GLU A 132 -14.46 -3.71 -15.29
CA GLU A 132 -14.86 -5.07 -15.57
C GLU A 132 -14.59 -6.00 -14.37
N LYS A 133 -13.37 -5.95 -13.81
CA LYS A 133 -12.99 -6.77 -12.66
C LYS A 133 -13.80 -6.47 -11.40
N VAL A 134 -14.21 -5.22 -11.21
CA VAL A 134 -15.10 -4.82 -10.11
C VAL A 134 -16.52 -5.35 -10.34
N LEU A 135 -17.05 -5.20 -11.56
CA LEU A 135 -18.40 -5.65 -11.89
C LEU A 135 -18.54 -7.17 -11.83
N THR A 136 -17.49 -7.91 -12.16
CA THR A 136 -17.45 -9.38 -12.04
C THR A 136 -17.18 -9.87 -10.61
N GLY A 137 -16.85 -8.97 -9.68
CA GLY A 137 -16.49 -9.31 -8.30
C GLY A 137 -15.09 -9.89 -8.14
N GLU A 138 -14.26 -9.90 -9.19
CA GLU A 138 -12.86 -10.33 -9.12
C GLU A 138 -12.02 -9.37 -8.26
N ILE A 139 -12.34 -8.07 -8.32
CA ILE A 139 -11.77 -7.05 -7.45
C ILE A 139 -12.87 -6.46 -6.58
N LYS A 140 -12.66 -6.49 -5.27
CA LYS A 140 -13.52 -5.86 -4.29
C LYS A 140 -12.92 -4.52 -3.85
N TYR A 141 -13.76 -3.58 -3.49
CA TYR A 141 -13.36 -2.33 -2.87
C TYR A 141 -14.25 -2.04 -1.66
N THR A 142 -13.74 -1.23 -0.76
CA THR A 142 -14.45 -0.78 0.44
C THR A 142 -14.24 0.71 0.63
N GLU A 143 -15.28 1.37 1.09
CA GLU A 143 -15.29 2.81 1.32
C GLU A 143 -15.69 3.13 2.75
N THR A 144 -15.01 4.12 3.33
CA THR A 144 -15.42 4.77 4.58
C THR A 144 -15.95 6.15 4.21
N ILE A 145 -17.24 6.39 4.44
CA ILE A 145 -17.92 7.60 3.97
C ILE A 145 -18.29 8.49 5.15
N ALA A 146 -17.65 9.65 5.27
CA ALA A 146 -18.04 10.71 6.19
C ALA A 146 -19.16 11.56 5.55
N GLN A 147 -20.07 12.10 6.38
CA GLN A 147 -21.24 12.82 5.90
C GLN A 147 -21.09 14.33 6.09
N GLY A 148 -21.37 15.09 5.03
CA GLY A 148 -21.31 16.55 5.01
C GLY A 148 -19.90 17.13 4.85
N LEU A 149 -19.80 18.30 4.24
CA LEU A 149 -18.52 18.98 4.03
C LEU A 149 -17.80 19.29 5.35
N ASP A 150 -18.55 19.59 6.43
CA ASP A 150 -17.99 19.89 7.75
C ASP A 150 -17.23 18.71 8.37
N SER A 151 -17.46 17.48 7.89
CA SER A 151 -16.71 16.30 8.32
C SER A 151 -15.36 16.12 7.62
N ALA A 152 -15.05 16.90 6.60
CA ALA A 152 -13.88 16.68 5.72
C ALA A 152 -12.55 16.77 6.48
N GLU A 153 -12.39 17.76 7.37
CA GLU A 153 -11.19 17.93 8.19
C GLU A 153 -10.96 16.72 9.11
N ALA A 154 -11.98 16.32 9.86
CA ALA A 154 -11.89 15.18 10.75
C ALA A 154 -11.63 13.87 10.00
N ALA A 155 -12.25 13.69 8.83
CA ALA A 155 -12.01 12.53 7.96
C ALA A 155 -10.58 12.49 7.44
N PHE A 156 -10.01 13.65 7.07
CA PHE A 156 -8.63 13.75 6.60
C PHE A 156 -7.63 13.47 7.73
N ILE A 157 -7.82 14.04 8.91
CA ILE A 157 -6.98 13.74 10.09
C ILE A 157 -7.07 12.26 10.44
N GLY A 158 -8.29 11.70 10.43
CA GLY A 158 -8.51 10.27 10.67
C GLY A 158 -7.80 9.38 9.66
N LEU A 159 -7.81 9.75 8.37
CA LEU A 159 -7.09 9.04 7.31
C LEU A 159 -5.59 8.96 7.60
N LEU A 160 -4.96 10.08 7.98
CA LEU A 160 -3.53 10.13 8.33
C LEU A 160 -3.22 9.28 9.59
N GLY A 161 -4.18 9.17 10.51
CA GLY A 161 -4.11 8.28 11.68
C GLY A 161 -4.44 6.80 11.36
N GLY A 162 -4.90 6.52 10.14
CA GLY A 162 -5.30 5.17 9.72
C GLY A 162 -6.63 4.72 10.31
N ALA A 163 -7.58 5.61 10.56
CA ALA A 163 -8.89 5.28 11.12
C ALA A 163 -9.83 4.64 10.08
N ASN A 164 -9.65 4.95 8.80
CA ASN A 164 -10.49 4.44 7.72
C ASN A 164 -10.20 2.97 7.38
N LEU A 165 -11.23 2.29 6.87
CA LEU A 165 -11.11 1.01 6.20
C LEU A 165 -11.48 1.21 4.71
N GLY A 166 -10.57 0.86 3.80
CA GLY A 166 -10.73 1.14 2.38
C GLY A 166 -10.53 2.62 2.03
N LYS A 167 -11.22 3.10 1.00
CA LYS A 167 -11.12 4.48 0.52
C LYS A 167 -11.90 5.44 1.42
N GLN A 168 -11.23 6.48 1.95
CA GLN A 168 -11.93 7.55 2.66
C GLN A 168 -12.60 8.49 1.67
N LEU A 169 -13.89 8.70 1.82
CA LEU A 169 -14.71 9.64 1.06
C LEU A 169 -15.42 10.60 2.01
N VAL A 170 -15.86 11.73 1.45
CA VAL A 170 -16.77 12.68 2.11
C VAL A 170 -17.96 12.90 1.18
N LYS A 171 -19.16 12.55 1.63
CA LYS A 171 -20.39 12.82 0.89
C LYS A 171 -20.84 14.25 1.17
N VAL A 172 -20.67 15.14 0.21
CA VAL A 172 -20.93 16.58 0.38
C VAL A 172 -22.38 17.00 0.12
N ALA A 173 -23.11 16.23 -0.69
CA ALA A 173 -24.53 16.45 -1.00
C ALA A 173 -25.21 15.15 -1.43
N ASP A 174 -26.54 15.13 -1.39
CA ASP A 174 -27.38 14.18 -2.10
C ASP A 174 -27.65 14.68 -3.52
N TYR A 175 -27.64 13.81 -4.50
CA TYR A 175 -28.05 14.09 -5.88
C TYR A 175 -29.50 13.71 -6.07
#